data_25a74fdbd7b45a83026a86181a015081
#
_entry.id   25a74fdbd7b45a83026a86181a015081
#
_cell.length_a   1.000
_cell.length_b   1.000
_cell.length_c   1.000
_cell.angle_alpha   90.00
_cell.angle_beta   90.00
_cell.angle_gamma   90.00
#
_symmetry.space_group_name_H-M   'P 1'
#
loop_
_entity.id
_entity.type
_entity.pdbx_description
1 polymer ?
#
loop_
_entity_poly.entity_id
_entity_poly.type
_entity_poly.pdbx_seq_one_letter_code
_entity_poly.pdbx_strand_id
1 'polypeptide(L)'
;LGDVYKRQNPQRNEVGMAEEKTFLIKIITPERVFYEGTAIMAEFNTSEGEIGVYAGHIPLTVILKPGVLTLTEESGKKKAALHTGFAEILPDQISILAEAAEWPGEIDIKRAEAAQKRAEERLQAHSSDTDMARAETALLRAVARIEALR
;
A
#
# COMPACT_ATOMS: atom_id res chain seq x y z
N LEU A 1 -10.30 -22.65 -31.19
CA LEU A 1 -10.69 -21.33 -30.63
C LEU A 1 -9.48 -20.48 -30.24
N GLY A 2 -8.50 -21.04 -29.58
CA GLY A 2 -7.27 -20.33 -29.22
C GLY A 2 -6.45 -19.87 -30.42
N ASP A 3 -6.37 -20.70 -31.48
CA ASP A 3 -5.64 -20.36 -32.70
C ASP A 3 -6.34 -19.27 -33.50
N VAL A 4 -7.67 -19.30 -33.55
CA VAL A 4 -8.46 -18.26 -34.21
C VAL A 4 -8.29 -16.91 -33.47
N TYR A 5 -8.29 -16.96 -32.17
CA TYR A 5 -8.08 -15.76 -31.34
C TYR A 5 -6.68 -15.16 -31.56
N LYS A 6 -5.65 -16.01 -31.58
CA LYS A 6 -4.28 -15.58 -31.84
C LYS A 6 -4.10 -15.00 -33.23
N ARG A 7 -4.78 -15.59 -34.25
CA ARG A 7 -4.75 -15.07 -35.60
C ARG A 7 -5.47 -13.73 -35.76
N GLN A 8 -6.49 -13.51 -34.97
CA GLN A 8 -7.26 -12.27 -35.03
C GLN A 8 -6.59 -11.10 -34.33
N ASN A 9 -5.63 -11.37 -33.44
CA ASN A 9 -5.05 -10.30 -32.66
C ASN A 9 -3.57 -10.52 -32.28
N PRO A 10 -2.69 -10.83 -33.25
CA PRO A 10 -1.27 -11.05 -32.94
C PRO A 10 -0.61 -9.80 -32.36
N GLN A 11 -1.00 -8.62 -32.83
CA GLN A 11 -0.45 -7.34 -32.35
C GLN A 11 -0.82 -7.04 -30.89
N ARG A 12 -1.98 -7.52 -30.45
CA ARG A 12 -2.40 -7.32 -29.06
C ARG A 12 -1.51 -8.06 -28.07
N ASN A 13 -0.99 -9.22 -28.46
CA ASN A 13 -0.06 -9.95 -27.61
C ASN A 13 1.31 -9.27 -27.55
N GLU A 14 1.78 -8.72 -28.66
CA GLU A 14 3.02 -7.97 -28.69
C GLU A 14 2.92 -6.65 -27.92
N VAL A 15 1.82 -5.94 -28.10
CA VAL A 15 1.54 -4.71 -27.34
C VAL A 15 1.37 -5.02 -25.85
N GLY A 16 0.73 -6.11 -25.50
CA GLY A 16 0.59 -6.58 -24.10
C GLY A 16 1.90 -6.98 -23.45
N MET A 17 2.93 -7.35 -24.23
CA MET A 17 4.27 -7.63 -23.74
C MET A 17 5.14 -6.36 -23.68
N ALA A 18 4.88 -5.38 -24.53
CA ALA A 18 5.62 -4.11 -24.57
C ALA A 18 5.05 -3.07 -23.63
N GLU A 19 3.72 -3.07 -23.44
CA GLU A 19 3.01 -2.13 -22.59
C GLU A 19 2.24 -2.88 -21.50
N GLU A 20 2.72 -2.78 -20.27
CA GLU A 20 1.99 -3.34 -19.14
C GLU A 20 0.71 -2.54 -18.90
N LYS A 21 -0.36 -3.25 -18.55
CA LYS A 21 -1.61 -2.60 -18.18
C LYS A 21 -1.43 -1.79 -16.91
N THR A 22 -1.99 -0.60 -16.91
CA THR A 22 -1.96 0.29 -15.75
C THR A 22 -3.38 0.50 -15.23
N PHE A 23 -3.44 0.96 -13.98
CA PHE A 23 -4.69 1.39 -13.35
C PHE A 23 -4.47 2.75 -12.69
N LEU A 24 -5.56 3.46 -12.49
CA LEU A 24 -5.54 4.72 -11.76
C LEU A 24 -5.47 4.42 -10.26
N ILE A 25 -4.66 5.17 -9.53
CA ILE A 25 -4.61 5.06 -8.08
C ILE A 25 -4.64 6.45 -7.45
N LYS A 26 -5.50 6.60 -6.45
CA LYS A 26 -5.62 7.83 -5.69
C LYS A 26 -5.56 7.50 -4.20
N ILE A 27 -4.68 8.19 -3.50
CA ILE A 27 -4.48 8.01 -2.07
C ILE A 27 -4.79 9.34 -1.39
N ILE A 28 -5.79 9.32 -0.51
CA ILE A 28 -6.29 10.49 0.17
C ILE A 28 -6.11 10.31 1.67
N THR A 29 -5.61 11.36 2.32
CA THR A 29 -5.58 11.49 3.77
C THR A 29 -6.40 12.71 4.17
N PRO A 30 -6.74 12.89 5.46
CA PRO A 30 -7.46 14.09 5.90
C PRO A 30 -6.76 15.40 5.57
N GLU A 31 -5.44 15.38 5.44
CA GLU A 31 -4.64 16.58 5.21
C GLU A 31 -4.46 16.91 3.74
N ARG A 32 -4.45 15.90 2.85
CA ARG A 32 -4.11 16.14 1.43
C ARG A 32 -4.47 14.95 0.54
N VAL A 33 -4.47 15.20 -0.76
CA VAL A 33 -4.33 14.13 -1.74
C VAL A 33 -2.85 13.75 -1.75
N PHE A 34 -2.54 12.62 -1.15
CA PHE A 34 -1.16 12.15 -0.98
C PHE A 34 -0.52 11.76 -2.32
N TYR A 35 -1.28 11.06 -3.15
CA TYR A 35 -0.83 10.59 -4.46
C TYR A 35 -2.02 10.44 -5.40
N GLU A 36 -1.79 10.78 -6.66
CA GLU A 36 -2.74 10.54 -7.74
C GLU A 36 -1.95 10.28 -9.03
N GLY A 37 -2.18 9.12 -9.63
CA GLY A 37 -1.44 8.76 -10.84
C GLY A 37 -1.83 7.38 -11.34
N THR A 38 -0.95 6.80 -12.16
CA THR A 38 -1.13 5.47 -12.71
C THR A 38 -0.03 4.54 -12.19
N ALA A 39 -0.38 3.27 -11.96
CA ALA A 39 0.54 2.26 -11.51
C ALA A 39 0.32 0.95 -12.26
N ILE A 40 1.35 0.14 -12.32
CA ILE A 40 1.32 -1.22 -12.87
C ILE A 40 0.89 -2.19 -11.77
N MET A 41 1.41 -1.97 -10.56
CA MET A 41 1.12 -2.79 -9.38
C MET A 41 1.12 -1.93 -8.13
N ALA A 42 0.26 -2.26 -7.20
CA ALA A 42 0.26 -1.69 -5.85
C ALA A 42 0.32 -2.81 -4.82
N GLU A 43 1.21 -2.69 -3.85
CA GLU A 43 1.38 -3.66 -2.76
C GLU A 43 1.21 -2.94 -1.44
N PHE A 44 0.38 -3.47 -0.56
CA PHE A 44 0.13 -2.86 0.75
C PHE A 44 -0.41 -3.89 1.74
N ASN A 45 -0.41 -3.54 3.02
CA ASN A 45 -0.86 -4.42 4.09
C ASN A 45 -2.34 -4.23 4.39
N THR A 46 -3.05 -5.33 4.54
CA THR A 46 -4.46 -5.34 4.92
C THR A 46 -4.65 -6.12 6.21
N SER A 47 -5.87 -6.07 6.75
CA SER A 47 -6.24 -6.88 7.91
C SER A 47 -6.12 -8.39 7.67
N GLU A 48 -6.15 -8.82 6.40
CA GLU A 48 -6.02 -10.21 5.98
C GLU A 48 -4.58 -10.56 5.56
N GLY A 49 -3.66 -9.62 5.62
CA GLY A 49 -2.28 -9.80 5.21
C GLY A 49 -1.88 -8.86 4.08
N GLU A 50 -0.72 -9.10 3.53
CA GLU A 50 -0.21 -8.31 2.41
C GLU A 50 -0.93 -8.66 1.12
N ILE A 51 -1.26 -7.66 0.31
CA ILE A 51 -1.93 -7.83 -0.98
C ILE A 51 -1.14 -7.12 -2.08
N GLY A 52 -1.08 -7.76 -3.25
CA GLY A 52 -0.56 -7.15 -4.47
C GLY A 52 -1.67 -7.05 -5.51
N VAL A 53 -1.86 -5.87 -6.07
CA VAL A 53 -2.96 -5.58 -6.99
C VAL A 53 -2.42 -5.13 -8.34
N TYR A 54 -2.91 -5.81 -9.40
CA TYR A 54 -2.68 -5.45 -10.80
C TYR A 54 -3.97 -4.94 -11.43
N ALA A 55 -3.86 -4.35 -12.60
CA ALA A 55 -5.03 -3.96 -13.39
C ALA A 55 -5.93 -5.17 -13.68
N GLY A 56 -7.23 -4.97 -13.65
CA GLY A 56 -8.20 -6.04 -13.88
C GLY A 56 -8.56 -6.84 -12.63
N HIS A 57 -8.12 -6.42 -11.45
CA HIS A 57 -8.48 -7.08 -10.20
C HIS A 57 -10.00 -7.03 -9.98
N ILE A 58 -10.56 -8.11 -9.45
CA ILE A 58 -11.99 -8.15 -9.10
C ILE A 58 -12.29 -7.07 -8.05
N PRO A 59 -13.51 -6.50 -8.06
CA PRO A 59 -13.89 -5.52 -7.06
C PRO A 59 -13.74 -6.05 -5.63
N LEU A 60 -13.08 -5.29 -4.78
CA LEU A 60 -12.81 -5.69 -3.40
C LEU A 60 -12.61 -4.44 -2.54
N THR A 61 -13.17 -4.46 -1.34
CA THR A 61 -12.89 -3.45 -0.32
C THR A 61 -12.14 -4.11 0.82
N VAL A 62 -11.01 -3.53 1.20
CA VAL A 62 -10.15 -4.07 2.27
C VAL A 62 -9.86 -3.02 3.33
N ILE A 63 -9.64 -3.48 4.56
CA ILE A 63 -9.20 -2.65 5.68
C ILE A 63 -7.68 -2.67 5.69
N LEU A 64 -7.08 -1.48 5.79
CA LEU A 64 -5.63 -1.31 5.81
C LEU A 64 -5.07 -1.47 7.22
N LYS A 65 -3.92 -2.13 7.30
CA LYS A 65 -3.05 -2.09 8.48
C LYS A 65 -1.82 -1.26 8.15
N PRO A 66 -1.19 -0.62 9.16
CA PRO A 66 0.05 0.12 8.91
C PRO A 66 1.11 -0.77 8.28
N GLY A 67 1.74 -0.28 7.24
CA GLY A 67 2.76 -1.01 6.51
C GLY A 67 3.35 -0.17 5.38
N VAL A 68 4.21 -0.78 4.59
CA VAL A 68 4.80 -0.14 3.44
C VAL A 68 3.90 -0.32 2.22
N LEU A 69 3.55 0.79 1.60
CA LEU A 69 2.95 0.80 0.27
C LEU A 69 4.09 0.81 -0.75
N THR A 70 4.06 -0.11 -1.70
CA THR A 70 4.96 -0.10 -2.84
C THR A 70 4.15 0.08 -4.11
N LEU A 71 4.41 1.17 -4.83
CA LEU A 71 3.82 1.45 -6.12
C LEU A 71 4.84 1.14 -7.21
N THR A 72 4.49 0.26 -8.13
CA THR A 72 5.29 -0.01 -9.30
C THR A 72 4.72 0.81 -10.46
N GLU A 73 5.51 1.77 -10.93
CA GLU A 73 5.19 2.62 -12.07
C GLU A 73 6.09 2.24 -13.25
N GLU A 74 5.82 2.76 -14.43
CA GLU A 74 6.69 2.55 -15.59
C GLU A 74 8.10 3.07 -15.34
N SER A 75 8.22 4.17 -14.60
CA SER A 75 9.50 4.80 -14.26
C SER A 75 10.26 4.14 -13.12
N GLY A 76 9.66 3.18 -12.41
CA GLY A 76 10.28 2.50 -11.27
C GLY A 76 9.33 2.35 -10.10
N LYS A 77 9.90 2.05 -8.94
CA LYS A 77 9.12 1.82 -7.72
C LYS A 77 9.19 3.00 -6.76
N LYS A 78 8.06 3.30 -6.12
CA LYS A 78 7.95 4.26 -5.04
C LYS A 78 7.46 3.56 -3.79
N LYS A 79 8.01 3.93 -2.65
CA LYS A 79 7.59 3.40 -1.35
C LYS A 79 7.06 4.53 -0.48
N ALA A 80 6.10 4.19 0.37
CA ALA A 80 5.55 5.11 1.36
C ALA A 80 5.14 4.33 2.61
N ALA A 81 5.12 5.00 3.75
CA ALA A 81 4.46 4.45 4.93
C ALA A 81 2.98 4.74 4.81
N LEU A 82 2.16 3.70 4.85
CA LEU A 82 0.71 3.80 4.76
C LEU A 82 0.11 3.30 6.07
N HIS A 83 -0.76 4.11 6.65
CA HIS A 83 -1.36 3.78 7.94
C HIS A 83 -2.80 3.28 7.79
N THR A 84 -3.52 3.16 8.90
CA THR A 84 -4.87 2.58 8.92
C THR A 84 -5.85 3.33 8.03
N GLY A 85 -6.82 2.62 7.51
CA GLY A 85 -7.84 3.14 6.62
C GLY A 85 -8.49 2.00 5.84
N PHE A 86 -8.89 2.30 4.63
CA PHE A 86 -9.45 1.27 3.74
C PHE A 86 -9.10 1.57 2.28
N ALA A 87 -9.17 0.54 1.47
CA ALA A 87 -8.96 0.63 0.03
C ALA A 87 -10.13 0.01 -0.71
N GLU A 88 -10.61 0.71 -1.72
CA GLU A 88 -11.57 0.19 -2.69
C GLU A 88 -10.81 -0.15 -3.97
N ILE A 89 -10.85 -1.43 -4.34
CA ILE A 89 -10.15 -1.95 -5.49
C ILE A 89 -11.18 -2.26 -6.58
N LEU A 90 -11.01 -1.65 -7.74
CA LEU A 90 -11.81 -1.89 -8.94
C LEU A 90 -10.88 -2.31 -10.08
N PRO A 91 -11.41 -2.89 -11.17
CA PRO A 91 -10.55 -3.37 -12.26
C PRO A 91 -9.63 -2.33 -12.90
N ASP A 92 -10.04 -1.06 -12.90
CA ASP A 92 -9.33 0.04 -13.56
C ASP A 92 -8.82 1.11 -12.60
N GLN A 93 -9.18 1.04 -11.31
CA GLN A 93 -8.75 2.04 -10.34
C GLN A 93 -8.73 1.52 -8.91
N ILE A 94 -7.90 2.13 -8.10
CA ILE A 94 -7.84 1.92 -6.65
C ILE A 94 -7.99 3.27 -5.96
N SER A 95 -8.87 3.32 -4.96
CA SER A 95 -9.02 4.47 -4.08
C SER A 95 -8.62 4.06 -2.67
N ILE A 96 -7.62 4.74 -2.12
CA ILE A 96 -7.14 4.49 -0.76
C ILE A 96 -7.46 5.71 0.10
N LEU A 97 -8.16 5.48 1.21
CA LEU A 97 -8.40 6.50 2.22
C LEU A 97 -7.70 6.04 3.50
N ALA A 98 -6.68 6.79 3.90
CA ALA A 98 -5.86 6.45 5.06
C ALA A 98 -5.81 7.61 6.05
N GLU A 99 -5.63 7.30 7.33
CA GLU A 99 -5.45 8.31 8.38
C GLU A 99 -4.20 9.15 8.12
N ALA A 100 -3.14 8.51 7.62
CA ALA A 100 -1.89 9.15 7.30
C ALA A 100 -1.13 8.34 6.26
N ALA A 101 -0.34 9.05 5.48
CA ALA A 101 0.61 8.46 4.55
C ALA A 101 1.83 9.39 4.47
N GLU A 102 3.01 8.81 4.38
CA GLU A 102 4.26 9.56 4.42
C GLU A 102 5.24 9.03 3.40
N TRP A 103 5.81 9.94 2.62
CA TRP A 103 6.95 9.62 1.76
C TRP A 103 8.21 9.46 2.61
N PRO A 104 9.21 8.68 2.15
CA PRO A 104 10.45 8.50 2.92
C PRO A 104 11.11 9.81 3.37
N GLY A 105 11.11 10.82 2.51
CA GLY A 105 11.68 12.13 2.82
C GLY A 105 10.94 12.91 3.91
N GLU A 106 9.74 12.52 4.24
CA GLU A 106 8.92 13.14 5.30
C GLU A 106 9.07 12.44 6.65
N ILE A 107 9.78 11.29 6.69
CA ILE A 107 9.91 10.45 7.89
C ILE A 107 11.19 10.79 8.65
N ASP A 108 11.05 11.05 9.95
CA ASP A 108 12.17 11.19 10.88
C ASP A 108 12.47 9.82 11.48
N ILE A 109 13.59 9.22 11.05
CA ILE A 109 14.00 7.86 11.46
C ILE A 109 14.20 7.75 12.98
N LYS A 110 14.84 8.75 13.60
CA LYS A 110 15.10 8.73 15.05
C LYS A 110 13.81 8.75 15.85
N ARG A 111 12.85 9.54 15.40
CA ARG A 111 11.54 9.62 16.02
C ARG A 111 10.78 8.30 15.87
N ALA A 112 10.87 7.67 14.70
CA ALA A 112 10.24 6.38 14.44
C ALA A 112 10.86 5.27 15.29
N GLU A 113 12.18 5.23 15.42
CA GLU A 113 12.88 4.27 16.28
C GLU A 113 12.51 4.46 17.76
N ALA A 114 12.43 5.70 18.24
CA ALA A 114 12.01 6.00 19.61
C ALA A 114 10.56 5.58 19.85
N ALA A 115 9.67 5.79 18.89
CA ALA A 115 8.30 5.35 18.97
C ALA A 115 8.17 3.83 19.01
N GLN A 116 8.98 3.13 18.20
CA GLN A 116 9.07 1.68 18.22
C GLN A 116 9.45 1.16 19.61
N LYS A 117 10.49 1.72 20.19
CA LYS A 117 10.96 1.32 21.52
C LYS A 117 9.89 1.53 22.60
N ARG A 118 9.23 2.70 22.58
CA ARG A 118 8.14 2.98 23.53
C ARG A 118 7.00 1.97 23.40
N ALA A 119 6.62 1.64 22.17
CA ALA A 119 5.54 0.68 21.93
C ALA A 119 5.91 -0.73 22.39
N GLU A 120 7.14 -1.16 22.15
CA GLU A 120 7.65 -2.45 22.62
C GLU A 120 7.66 -2.53 24.16
N GLU A 121 8.09 -1.47 24.83
CA GLU A 121 8.08 -1.40 26.30
C GLU A 121 6.66 -1.47 26.86
N ARG A 122 5.69 -0.80 26.22
CA ARG A 122 4.29 -0.86 26.63
C ARG A 122 3.68 -2.26 26.45
N LEU A 123 4.04 -2.95 25.37
CA LEU A 123 3.61 -4.32 25.13
C LEU A 123 4.16 -5.27 26.19
N GLN A 124 5.40 -5.08 26.63
CA GLN A 124 6.02 -5.88 27.68
C GLN A 124 5.38 -5.61 29.07
N ALA A 125 4.86 -4.42 29.28
CA ALA A 125 4.24 -4.04 30.56
C ALA A 125 2.88 -4.69 30.82
N HIS A 126 2.18 -5.17 29.77
CA HIS A 126 0.88 -5.86 29.87
C HIS A 126 -0.16 -5.17 30.75
N SER A 127 -0.33 -3.85 30.59
CA SER A 127 -1.15 -3.07 31.52
C SER A 127 -2.66 -3.29 31.37
N SER A 128 -3.21 -3.18 30.18
CA SER A 128 -4.62 -3.42 29.88
C SER A 128 -4.80 -3.79 28.42
N ASP A 129 -5.93 -4.43 28.06
CA ASP A 129 -6.21 -4.83 26.68
C ASP A 129 -6.27 -3.62 25.75
N THR A 130 -6.85 -2.50 26.22
CA THR A 130 -6.94 -1.27 25.42
C THR A 130 -5.57 -0.67 25.17
N ASP A 131 -4.72 -0.64 26.21
CA ASP A 131 -3.36 -0.13 26.10
C ASP A 131 -2.49 -1.05 25.24
N MET A 132 -2.71 -2.35 25.32
CA MET A 132 -2.04 -3.34 24.47
C MET A 132 -2.38 -3.13 23.01
N ALA A 133 -3.67 -2.95 22.69
CA ALA A 133 -4.12 -2.70 21.31
C ALA A 133 -3.53 -1.41 20.73
N ARG A 134 -3.51 -0.34 21.55
CA ARG A 134 -2.90 0.94 21.15
C ARG A 134 -1.39 0.80 20.92
N ALA A 135 -0.72 0.05 21.80
CA ALA A 135 0.72 -0.19 21.68
C ALA A 135 1.05 -1.02 20.42
N GLU A 136 0.24 -2.00 20.09
CA GLU A 136 0.41 -2.79 18.86
C GLU A 136 0.27 -1.92 17.62
N THR A 137 -0.75 -1.06 17.56
CA THR A 137 -0.95 -0.14 16.44
C THR A 137 0.21 0.85 16.34
N ALA A 138 0.65 1.39 17.47
CA ALA A 138 1.79 2.31 17.50
C ALA A 138 3.07 1.63 17.02
N LEU A 139 3.29 0.36 17.39
CA LEU A 139 4.42 -0.43 16.93
C LEU A 139 4.37 -0.63 15.42
N LEU A 140 3.22 -1.02 14.87
CA LEU A 140 3.06 -1.21 13.44
C LEU A 140 3.32 0.06 12.64
N ARG A 141 2.87 1.21 13.15
CA ARG A 141 3.13 2.52 12.52
C ARG A 141 4.63 2.85 12.51
N ALA A 142 5.30 2.64 13.63
CA ALA A 142 6.74 2.89 13.73
C ALA A 142 7.53 1.97 12.80
N VAL A 143 7.20 0.70 12.77
CA VAL A 143 7.84 -0.29 11.88
C VAL A 143 7.60 0.06 10.41
N ALA A 144 6.39 0.48 10.05
CA ALA A 144 6.06 0.90 8.68
C ALA A 144 6.94 2.07 8.23
N ARG A 145 7.14 3.06 9.10
CA ARG A 145 8.01 4.20 8.80
C ARG A 145 9.46 3.77 8.60
N ILE A 146 9.97 2.92 9.47
CA ILE A 146 11.35 2.43 9.39
C ILE A 146 11.54 1.60 8.11
N GLU A 147 10.62 0.71 7.82
CA GLU A 147 10.67 -0.13 6.60
C GLU A 147 10.56 0.69 5.32
N ALA A 148 9.81 1.78 5.31
CA ALA A 148 9.68 2.66 4.15
C ALA A 148 11.00 3.37 3.81
N LEU A 149 11.89 3.51 4.78
CA LEU A 149 13.21 4.13 4.60
C LEU A 149 14.27 3.15 4.08
N ARG A 150 13.99 1.88 4.07
CA ARG A 150 14.87 0.85 3.52
C ARG A 150 14.59 0.67 2.02
#